data_db2a976866380fd8967baba23b8231b0
#
_entry.id   db2a976866380fd8967baba23b8231b0
#
_cell.length_a   1.000
_cell.length_b   1.000
_cell.length_c   1.000
_cell.angle_alpha   90.00
_cell.angle_beta   90.00
_cell.angle_gamma   90.00
#
_symmetry.space_group_name_H-M   'P 1'
#
loop_
_entity.id
_entity.type
_entity.pdbx_description
1 polymer ?
#
loop_
_entity_poly.entity_id
_entity_poly.type
_entity_poly.pdbx_seq_one_letter_code
_entity_poly.pdbx_strand_id
1 'polypeptide(L)'
;AALAYGPNPDDHAGEQFPNYVPRMLVSQFMRDKQQRESNLLWATDADTLQEQAQWCAKLCKEGQERYSEALDACQAQSLHLPESPRRLLRDSILLQIQIYYHCYRGAALTCQSLIEALDGVYQQAFYHAGLAREEYLAANAAMRSREHGKWSGFYANECLTDVKYTAWLLGHYMGYLR
;
A
#
# COMPACT_ATOMS: atom_id res chain seq x y z
N ALA A 1 -0.03 5.27 -16.30
CA ALA A 1 -1.47 4.92 -16.36
C ALA A 1 -1.69 3.40 -16.32
N ALA A 2 -0.99 2.61 -17.14
CA ALA A 2 -1.14 1.14 -17.18
C ALA A 2 -0.84 0.45 -15.84
N LEU A 3 0.05 1.01 -15.03
CA LEU A 3 0.46 0.48 -13.73
C LEU A 3 -0.55 0.76 -12.61
N ALA A 4 -1.40 1.78 -12.78
CA ALA A 4 -2.45 2.08 -11.80
C ALA A 4 -3.63 1.11 -11.89
N TYR A 5 -3.82 0.47 -13.05
CA TYR A 5 -5.00 -0.37 -13.30
C TYR A 5 -4.69 -1.88 -13.38
N GLY A 6 -3.41 -2.27 -13.28
CA GLY A 6 -3.04 -3.67 -13.44
C GLY A 6 -3.36 -4.20 -14.85
N PRO A 7 -3.25 -5.52 -15.09
CA PRO A 7 -3.48 -6.12 -16.41
C PRO A 7 -4.95 -6.29 -16.76
N ASN A 8 -5.83 -6.31 -15.79
CA ASN A 8 -7.26 -6.46 -15.99
C ASN A 8 -8.01 -5.33 -15.28
N PRO A 9 -8.44 -4.28 -16.00
CA PRO A 9 -9.17 -3.15 -15.40
C PRO A 9 -10.52 -3.57 -14.79
N ASP A 10 -11.07 -4.71 -15.20
CA ASP A 10 -12.35 -5.20 -14.67
C ASP A 10 -12.23 -5.86 -13.29
N ASP A 11 -11.02 -6.21 -12.86
CA ASP A 11 -10.79 -6.93 -11.60
C ASP A 11 -10.41 -6.01 -10.42
N HIS A 12 -10.51 -4.70 -10.57
CA HIS A 12 -10.05 -3.73 -9.56
C HIS A 12 -8.59 -3.93 -9.12
N ALA A 13 -7.80 -4.67 -9.90
CA ALA A 13 -6.42 -5.03 -9.57
C ALA A 13 -5.52 -3.81 -9.37
N GLY A 14 -5.80 -2.72 -10.11
CA GLY A 14 -5.08 -1.47 -9.97
C GLY A 14 -5.26 -0.81 -8.60
N GLU A 15 -6.46 -0.86 -8.05
CA GLU A 15 -6.77 -0.31 -6.72
C GLU A 15 -6.15 -1.14 -5.60
N GLN A 16 -6.00 -2.44 -5.83
CA GLN A 16 -5.42 -3.36 -4.85
C GLN A 16 -3.90 -3.51 -4.99
N PHE A 17 -3.32 -3.07 -6.10
CA PHE A 17 -1.90 -3.28 -6.41
C PHE A 17 -0.96 -2.97 -5.23
N PRO A 18 -1.00 -1.77 -4.60
CA PRO A 18 -0.06 -1.42 -3.54
C PRO A 18 -0.25 -2.24 -2.24
N ASN A 19 -1.33 -3.00 -2.12
CA ASN A 19 -1.59 -3.83 -0.95
C ASN A 19 -1.42 -5.31 -1.27
N TYR A 20 -1.92 -5.73 -2.43
CA TYR A 20 -1.97 -7.13 -2.83
C TYR A 20 -0.60 -7.67 -3.23
N VAL A 21 0.13 -6.96 -4.11
CA VAL A 21 1.43 -7.44 -4.61
C VAL A 21 2.48 -7.56 -3.51
N PRO A 22 2.68 -6.56 -2.62
CA PRO A 22 3.62 -6.71 -1.50
C PRO A 22 3.27 -7.87 -0.56
N ARG A 23 1.97 -8.12 -0.33
CA ARG A 23 1.53 -9.28 0.48
C ARG A 23 1.94 -10.61 -0.14
N MET A 24 1.78 -10.75 -1.47
CA MET A 24 2.19 -11.96 -2.19
C MET A 24 3.69 -12.19 -2.05
N LEU A 25 4.50 -11.15 -2.27
CA LEU A 25 5.95 -11.22 -2.17
C LEU A 25 6.43 -11.59 -0.75
N VAL A 26 5.88 -10.95 0.28
CA VAL A 26 6.17 -11.27 1.69
C VAL A 26 5.73 -12.68 2.04
N SER A 27 4.56 -13.11 1.58
CA SER A 27 4.06 -14.48 1.81
C SER A 27 4.94 -15.51 1.10
N GLN A 28 5.42 -15.22 -0.11
CA GLN A 28 6.36 -16.07 -0.83
C GLN A 28 7.69 -16.18 -0.08
N PHE A 29 8.24 -15.07 0.40
CA PHE A 29 9.46 -15.05 1.21
C PHE A 29 9.35 -15.94 2.46
N MET A 30 8.26 -15.85 3.19
CA MET A 30 8.05 -16.65 4.40
C MET A 30 7.85 -18.13 4.09
N ARG A 31 7.31 -18.46 2.91
CA ARG A 31 7.09 -19.84 2.45
C ARG A 31 8.36 -20.45 1.86
N ASP A 32 8.97 -19.77 0.91
CA ASP A 32 10.20 -20.19 0.24
C ASP A 32 10.88 -19.01 -0.46
N LYS A 33 11.89 -18.46 0.20
CA LYS A 33 12.66 -17.30 -0.30
C LYS A 33 13.55 -17.59 -1.53
N GLN A 34 13.72 -18.86 -1.90
CA GLN A 34 14.51 -19.25 -3.07
C GLN A 34 13.70 -19.21 -4.36
N GLN A 35 12.38 -19.15 -4.26
CA GLN A 35 11.48 -19.16 -5.40
C GLN A 35 10.83 -17.80 -5.59
N ARG A 36 10.71 -17.37 -6.85
CA ARG A 36 9.92 -16.21 -7.22
C ARG A 36 8.42 -16.46 -7.02
N GLU A 37 7.65 -15.39 -6.86
CA GLU A 37 6.19 -15.47 -6.80
C GLU A 37 5.59 -15.72 -8.19
N SER A 38 5.04 -16.92 -8.38
CA SER A 38 4.57 -17.39 -9.67
C SER A 38 3.35 -16.61 -10.19
N ASN A 39 2.54 -16.07 -9.29
CA ASN A 39 1.36 -15.29 -9.68
C ASN A 39 1.70 -13.90 -10.22
N LEU A 40 2.98 -13.50 -10.24
CA LEU A 40 3.42 -12.22 -10.82
C LEU A 40 4.05 -12.37 -12.21
N LEU A 41 4.10 -13.58 -12.79
CA LEU A 41 4.73 -13.83 -14.08
C LEU A 41 4.07 -13.11 -15.26
N TRP A 42 2.83 -12.73 -15.13
CA TRP A 42 2.12 -11.92 -16.12
C TRP A 42 2.50 -10.43 -16.06
N ALA A 43 3.08 -9.96 -14.95
CA ALA A 43 3.31 -8.54 -14.68
C ALA A 43 4.78 -8.16 -14.80
N THR A 44 5.70 -9.11 -14.66
CA THR A 44 7.14 -8.87 -14.65
C THR A 44 7.90 -10.09 -15.15
N ASP A 45 8.97 -9.84 -15.90
CA ASP A 45 9.92 -10.85 -16.38
C ASP A 45 11.01 -11.19 -15.32
N ALA A 46 10.87 -10.69 -14.10
CA ALA A 46 11.82 -10.92 -13.02
C ALA A 46 11.97 -12.42 -12.70
N ASP A 47 13.21 -12.90 -12.64
CA ASP A 47 13.54 -14.31 -12.46
C ASP A 47 13.70 -14.71 -10.99
N THR A 48 13.85 -13.74 -10.09
CA THR A 48 14.06 -13.95 -8.67
C THR A 48 13.03 -13.17 -7.83
N LEU A 49 12.80 -13.60 -6.60
CA LEU A 49 11.96 -12.89 -5.65
C LEU A 49 12.51 -11.48 -5.35
N GLN A 50 13.82 -11.33 -5.31
CA GLN A 50 14.48 -10.04 -5.10
C GLN A 50 14.23 -9.07 -6.25
N GLU A 51 14.34 -9.52 -7.49
CA GLU A 51 14.01 -8.70 -8.67
C GLU A 51 12.54 -8.32 -8.72
N GLN A 52 11.64 -9.24 -8.34
CA GLN A 52 10.21 -8.94 -8.21
C GLN A 52 9.96 -7.87 -7.12
N ALA A 53 10.65 -7.96 -5.98
CA ALA A 53 10.56 -6.96 -4.92
C ALA A 53 11.10 -5.59 -5.38
N GLN A 54 12.22 -5.55 -6.10
CA GLN A 54 12.80 -4.34 -6.68
C GLN A 54 11.87 -3.69 -7.71
N TRP A 55 11.29 -4.50 -8.60
CA TRP A 55 10.27 -4.05 -9.55
C TRP A 55 9.07 -3.41 -8.84
N CYS A 56 8.52 -4.10 -7.86
CA CYS A 56 7.38 -3.60 -7.08
C CYS A 56 7.74 -2.31 -6.31
N ALA A 57 8.92 -2.27 -5.66
CA ALA A 57 9.39 -1.10 -4.93
C ALA A 57 9.47 0.15 -5.82
N LYS A 58 10.00 -0.01 -7.04
CA LYS A 58 10.09 1.09 -8.02
C LYS A 58 8.71 1.66 -8.35
N LEU A 59 7.76 0.79 -8.70
CA LEU A 59 6.39 1.20 -9.06
C LEU A 59 5.67 1.87 -7.89
N CYS A 60 5.86 1.32 -6.68
CA CYS A 60 5.24 1.88 -5.48
C CYS A 60 5.82 3.25 -5.11
N LYS A 61 7.11 3.49 -5.31
CA LYS A 61 7.72 4.82 -5.14
C LYS A 61 7.16 5.84 -6.13
N GLU A 62 7.06 5.49 -7.40
CA GLU A 62 6.43 6.35 -8.41
C GLU A 62 4.97 6.66 -8.06
N GLY A 63 4.20 5.68 -7.58
CA GLY A 63 2.84 5.87 -7.11
C GLY A 63 2.78 6.80 -5.90
N GLN A 64 3.64 6.58 -4.90
CA GLN A 64 3.73 7.43 -3.71
C GLN A 64 4.01 8.90 -4.08
N GLU A 65 4.96 9.17 -4.97
CA GLU A 65 5.31 10.52 -5.42
C GLU A 65 4.10 11.22 -6.04
N ARG A 66 3.39 10.55 -6.97
CA ARG A 66 2.19 11.10 -7.63
C ARG A 66 1.06 11.37 -6.65
N TYR A 67 0.82 10.48 -5.69
CA TYR A 67 -0.21 10.70 -4.67
C TYR A 67 0.19 11.76 -3.66
N SER A 68 1.48 11.95 -3.36
CA SER A 68 1.99 13.06 -2.55
C SER A 68 1.72 14.41 -3.24
N GLU A 69 2.07 14.54 -4.52
CA GLU A 69 1.80 15.75 -5.30
C GLU A 69 0.29 16.06 -5.38
N ALA A 70 -0.52 15.03 -5.60
CA ALA A 70 -1.99 15.17 -5.64
C ALA A 70 -2.56 15.60 -4.28
N LEU A 71 -2.00 15.07 -3.18
CA LEU A 71 -2.38 15.43 -1.82
C LEU A 71 -2.12 16.89 -1.53
N ASP A 72 -0.89 17.35 -1.82
CA ASP A 72 -0.47 18.75 -1.63
C ASP A 72 -1.33 19.70 -2.47
N ALA A 73 -1.55 19.38 -3.75
CA ALA A 73 -2.38 20.18 -4.64
C ALA A 73 -3.83 20.28 -4.17
N CYS A 74 -4.44 19.15 -3.76
CA CYS A 74 -5.81 19.13 -3.23
C CYS A 74 -5.92 19.89 -1.91
N GLN A 75 -4.96 19.78 -1.03
CA GLN A 75 -4.94 20.53 0.23
C GLN A 75 -4.85 22.03 -0.02
N ALA A 76 -3.93 22.46 -0.89
CA ALA A 76 -3.78 23.89 -1.26
C ALA A 76 -5.08 24.45 -1.85
N GLN A 77 -5.71 23.73 -2.79
CA GLN A 77 -6.98 24.17 -3.39
C GLN A 77 -8.13 24.19 -2.37
N SER A 78 -8.15 23.30 -1.42
CA SER A 78 -9.19 23.22 -0.41
C SER A 78 -9.27 24.48 0.46
N LEU A 79 -8.15 25.17 0.66
CA LEU A 79 -8.11 26.40 1.46
C LEU A 79 -8.93 27.54 0.87
N HIS A 80 -9.13 27.53 -0.44
CA HIS A 80 -9.88 28.57 -1.19
C HIS A 80 -11.37 28.25 -1.31
N LEU A 81 -11.81 27.06 -0.87
CA LEU A 81 -13.21 26.65 -0.96
C LEU A 81 -14.03 27.10 0.24
N PRO A 82 -15.32 27.48 0.04
CA PRO A 82 -16.28 27.60 1.11
C PRO A 82 -16.42 26.30 1.91
N GLU A 83 -16.92 26.37 3.16
CA GLU A 83 -16.96 25.24 4.08
C GLU A 83 -17.67 23.99 3.52
N SER A 84 -18.83 24.16 2.87
CA SER A 84 -19.60 23.01 2.36
C SER A 84 -18.87 22.23 1.25
N PRO A 85 -18.39 22.88 0.15
CA PRO A 85 -17.58 22.17 -0.85
C PRO A 85 -16.24 21.67 -0.30
N ARG A 86 -15.62 22.37 0.64
CA ARG A 86 -14.39 21.92 1.31
C ARG A 86 -14.61 20.60 2.06
N ARG A 87 -15.72 20.51 2.79
CA ARG A 87 -16.10 19.30 3.50
C ARG A 87 -16.32 18.13 2.53
N LEU A 88 -17.05 18.38 1.43
CA LEU A 88 -17.27 17.35 0.41
C LEU A 88 -15.93 16.86 -0.20
N LEU A 89 -15.04 17.79 -0.56
CA LEU A 89 -13.72 17.44 -1.08
C LEU A 89 -12.92 16.60 -0.09
N ARG A 90 -12.91 16.99 1.19
CA ARG A 90 -12.21 16.29 2.26
C ARG A 90 -12.74 14.86 2.46
N ASP A 91 -14.05 14.70 2.47
CA ASP A 91 -14.71 13.44 2.82
C ASP A 91 -14.81 12.49 1.61
N SER A 92 -14.42 12.92 0.42
CA SER A 92 -14.40 12.12 -0.82
C SER A 92 -13.01 12.05 -1.45
N ILE A 93 -12.67 12.97 -2.31
CA ILE A 93 -11.45 12.93 -3.13
C ILE A 93 -10.18 12.93 -2.27
N LEU A 94 -10.09 13.85 -1.30
CA LEU A 94 -8.91 13.95 -0.44
C LEU A 94 -8.72 12.69 0.40
N LEU A 95 -9.79 12.08 0.87
CA LEU A 95 -9.73 10.80 1.58
C LEU A 95 -9.15 9.69 0.70
N GLN A 96 -9.62 9.56 -0.54
CA GLN A 96 -9.09 8.55 -1.47
C GLN A 96 -7.59 8.76 -1.74
N ILE A 97 -7.18 10.00 -2.00
CA ILE A 97 -5.76 10.34 -2.19
C ILE A 97 -4.94 9.97 -0.96
N GLN A 98 -5.41 10.27 0.26
CA GLN A 98 -4.73 9.91 1.50
C GLN A 98 -4.58 8.39 1.67
N ILE A 99 -5.65 7.63 1.41
CA ILE A 99 -5.62 6.17 1.50
C ILE A 99 -4.55 5.62 0.56
N TYR A 100 -4.57 6.00 -0.71
CA TYR A 100 -3.60 5.48 -1.68
C TYR A 100 -2.18 5.97 -1.43
N TYR A 101 -1.98 7.21 -0.99
CA TYR A 101 -0.67 7.68 -0.56
C TYR A 101 -0.06 6.76 0.49
N HIS A 102 -0.81 6.46 1.54
CA HIS A 102 -0.35 5.57 2.62
C HIS A 102 -0.15 4.13 2.12
N CYS A 103 -1.03 3.62 1.27
CA CYS A 103 -0.90 2.29 0.68
C CYS A 103 0.36 2.16 -0.17
N TYR A 104 0.64 3.11 -1.07
CA TYR A 104 1.84 3.08 -1.91
C TYR A 104 3.13 3.25 -1.10
N ARG A 105 3.12 4.11 -0.10
CA ARG A 105 4.25 4.26 0.82
C ARG A 105 4.48 3.01 1.65
N GLY A 106 3.44 2.43 2.20
CA GLY A 106 3.51 1.15 2.91
C GLY A 106 4.04 0.02 2.04
N ALA A 107 3.60 -0.04 0.77
CA ALA A 107 4.06 -1.02 -0.21
C ALA A 107 5.55 -0.83 -0.55
N ALA A 108 6.01 0.39 -0.79
CA ALA A 108 7.41 0.68 -1.07
C ALA A 108 8.31 0.25 0.12
N LEU A 109 7.91 0.57 1.35
CA LEU A 109 8.61 0.16 2.56
C LEU A 109 8.57 -1.36 2.79
N THR A 110 7.47 -2.03 2.46
CA THR A 110 7.37 -3.50 2.51
C THR A 110 8.36 -4.15 1.55
N CYS A 111 8.43 -3.66 0.32
CA CYS A 111 9.38 -4.19 -0.66
C CYS A 111 10.83 -3.87 -0.28
N GLN A 112 11.11 -2.70 0.28
CA GLN A 112 12.43 -2.36 0.81
C GLN A 112 12.85 -3.32 1.92
N SER A 113 11.95 -3.57 2.87
CA SER A 113 12.16 -4.56 3.94
C SER A 113 12.46 -5.95 3.38
N LEU A 114 11.71 -6.38 2.35
CA LEU A 114 11.90 -7.68 1.74
C LEU A 114 13.27 -7.81 1.05
N ILE A 115 13.71 -6.79 0.32
CA ILE A 115 15.03 -6.73 -0.31
C ILE A 115 16.12 -6.88 0.76
N GLU A 116 16.04 -6.12 1.84
CA GLU A 116 16.99 -6.19 2.95
C GLU A 116 17.00 -7.57 3.65
N ALA A 117 15.83 -8.19 3.79
CA ALA A 117 15.74 -9.55 4.34
C ALA A 117 16.36 -10.60 3.43
N LEU A 118 16.22 -10.46 2.11
CA LEU A 118 16.85 -11.32 1.11
C LEU A 118 18.37 -11.14 1.09
N ASP A 119 18.86 -9.92 1.35
CA ASP A 119 20.28 -9.60 1.54
C ASP A 119 20.82 -10.01 2.93
N GLY A 120 19.98 -10.56 3.80
CA GLY A 120 20.35 -10.98 5.15
C GLY A 120 20.48 -9.85 6.19
N VAL A 121 20.02 -8.64 5.87
CA VAL A 121 20.09 -7.47 6.75
C VAL A 121 18.81 -7.37 7.58
N TYR A 122 18.55 -8.38 8.42
CA TYR A 122 17.27 -8.58 9.10
C TYR A 122 16.88 -7.44 10.05
N GLN A 123 17.84 -6.76 10.69
CA GLN A 123 17.53 -5.66 11.59
C GLN A 123 16.92 -4.47 10.84
N GLN A 124 17.44 -4.12 9.67
CA GLN A 124 16.89 -3.05 8.82
C GLN A 124 15.57 -3.48 8.21
N ALA A 125 15.49 -4.73 7.75
CA ALA A 125 14.25 -5.31 7.25
C ALA A 125 13.11 -5.21 8.30
N PHE A 126 13.39 -5.57 9.55
CA PHE A 126 12.44 -5.45 10.65
C PHE A 126 11.99 -4.00 10.87
N TYR A 127 12.92 -3.04 10.84
CA TYR A 127 12.62 -1.62 10.99
C TYR A 127 11.71 -1.11 9.88
N HIS A 128 12.03 -1.41 8.60
CA HIS A 128 11.20 -1.00 7.46
C HIS A 128 9.84 -1.71 7.43
N ALA A 129 9.76 -2.96 7.83
CA ALA A 129 8.47 -3.65 8.01
C ALA A 129 7.58 -2.96 9.05
N GLY A 130 8.18 -2.46 10.14
CA GLY A 130 7.49 -1.68 11.16
C GLY A 130 6.93 -0.37 10.59
N LEU A 131 7.75 0.39 9.87
CA LEU A 131 7.30 1.62 9.21
C LEU A 131 6.20 1.34 8.18
N ALA A 132 6.33 0.28 7.38
CA ALA A 132 5.30 -0.12 6.42
C ALA A 132 3.97 -0.41 7.11
N ARG A 133 4.00 -1.14 8.22
CA ARG A 133 2.81 -1.45 9.01
C ARG A 133 2.10 -0.18 9.51
N GLU A 134 2.86 0.80 10.00
CA GLU A 134 2.29 2.08 10.45
C GLU A 134 1.62 2.85 9.31
N GLU A 135 2.12 2.79 8.08
CA GLU A 135 1.47 3.40 6.92
C GLU A 135 0.10 2.76 6.61
N TYR A 136 0.00 1.43 6.63
CA TYR A 136 -1.30 0.77 6.45
C TYR A 136 -2.27 1.05 7.60
N LEU A 137 -1.79 1.18 8.83
CA LEU A 137 -2.62 1.62 9.96
C LEU A 137 -3.07 3.07 9.80
N ALA A 138 -2.23 3.96 9.24
CA ALA A 138 -2.59 5.34 8.93
C ALA A 138 -3.69 5.42 7.85
N ALA A 139 -3.61 4.58 6.79
CA ALA A 139 -4.68 4.46 5.81
C ALA A 139 -6.01 4.04 6.46
N ASN A 140 -5.99 3.03 7.33
CA ASN A 140 -7.17 2.62 8.08
C ASN A 140 -7.69 3.75 8.98
N ALA A 141 -6.83 4.47 9.67
CA ALA A 141 -7.20 5.59 10.52
C ALA A 141 -7.84 6.73 9.71
N ALA A 142 -7.34 7.03 8.51
CA ALA A 142 -7.94 8.00 7.60
C ALA A 142 -9.38 7.63 7.24
N MET A 143 -9.63 6.38 6.86
CA MET A 143 -10.98 5.86 6.61
C MET A 143 -11.88 5.99 7.84
N ARG A 144 -11.42 5.49 8.98
CA ARG A 144 -12.20 5.52 10.24
C ARG A 144 -12.52 6.94 10.71
N SER A 145 -11.67 7.91 10.42
CA SER A 145 -11.90 9.33 10.77
C SER A 145 -13.11 9.96 10.07
N ARG A 146 -13.63 9.31 9.02
CA ARG A 146 -14.81 9.76 8.25
C ARG A 146 -16.11 9.05 8.66
N GLU A 147 -16.03 8.12 9.58
CA GLU A 147 -17.19 7.40 10.08
C GLU A 147 -17.94 8.25 11.13
N HIS A 148 -19.06 8.81 10.73
CA HIS A 148 -19.93 9.58 11.62
C HIS A 148 -21.41 9.45 11.23
N GLY A 149 -22.29 9.60 12.20
CA GLY A 149 -23.73 9.50 11.99
C GLY A 149 -24.13 8.19 11.31
N LYS A 150 -24.88 8.27 10.21
CA LYS A 150 -25.32 7.09 9.44
C LYS A 150 -24.17 6.31 8.78
N TRP A 151 -22.98 6.87 8.70
CA TRP A 151 -21.78 6.23 8.15
C TRP A 151 -20.90 5.58 9.24
N SER A 152 -21.36 5.55 10.47
CA SER A 152 -20.66 4.87 11.57
C SER A 152 -20.43 3.39 11.21
N GLY A 153 -19.18 2.94 11.29
CA GLY A 153 -18.82 1.57 10.95
C GLY A 153 -18.76 1.24 9.45
N PHE A 154 -18.93 2.21 8.56
CA PHE A 154 -18.93 1.99 7.10
C PHE A 154 -17.67 1.27 6.61
N TYR A 155 -16.49 1.63 7.14
CA TYR A 155 -15.21 1.00 6.78
C TYR A 155 -14.82 -0.18 7.67
N ALA A 156 -15.72 -0.66 8.56
CA ALA A 156 -15.40 -1.75 9.48
C ALA A 156 -15.03 -3.04 8.75
N ASN A 157 -15.70 -3.32 7.62
CA ASN A 157 -15.51 -4.50 6.78
C ASN A 157 -14.93 -4.14 5.40
N GLU A 158 -14.20 -3.03 5.31
CA GLU A 158 -13.53 -2.64 4.08
C GLU A 158 -12.55 -3.76 3.67
N CYS A 159 -12.69 -4.25 2.44
CA CYS A 159 -11.89 -5.34 1.87
C CYS A 159 -11.27 -4.97 0.51
N LEU A 160 -11.59 -3.83 -0.06
CA LEU A 160 -11.08 -3.43 -1.37
C LEU A 160 -9.57 -3.14 -1.30
N THR A 161 -9.15 -2.30 -0.35
CA THR A 161 -7.73 -2.05 -0.09
C THR A 161 -7.13 -3.04 0.91
N ASP A 162 -7.95 -3.59 1.80
CA ASP A 162 -7.62 -4.62 2.79
C ASP A 162 -6.39 -4.27 3.65
N VAL A 163 -6.29 -3.00 4.01
CA VAL A 163 -5.14 -2.45 4.76
C VAL A 163 -4.95 -3.09 6.14
N LYS A 164 -6.04 -3.51 6.78
CA LYS A 164 -5.98 -4.16 8.10
C LYS A 164 -5.30 -5.51 8.02
N TYR A 165 -5.63 -6.30 7.01
CA TYR A 165 -4.99 -7.60 6.77
C TYR A 165 -3.52 -7.41 6.39
N THR A 166 -3.19 -6.41 5.57
CA THR A 166 -1.80 -6.10 5.22
C THR A 166 -0.98 -5.72 6.45
N ALA A 167 -1.52 -4.86 7.32
CA ALA A 167 -0.87 -4.51 8.59
C ALA A 167 -0.70 -5.72 9.53
N TRP A 168 -1.67 -6.62 9.57
CA TRP A 168 -1.60 -7.86 10.34
C TRP A 168 -0.52 -8.81 9.79
N LEU A 169 -0.49 -9.02 8.46
CA LEU A 169 0.52 -9.86 7.81
C LEU A 169 1.94 -9.33 8.06
N LEU A 170 2.14 -8.01 8.00
CA LEU A 170 3.42 -7.39 8.31
C LEU A 170 3.83 -7.65 9.77
N GLY A 171 2.89 -7.70 10.70
CA GLY A 171 3.17 -8.12 12.08
C GLY A 171 3.70 -9.55 12.17
N HIS A 172 3.15 -10.49 11.40
CA HIS A 172 3.67 -11.86 11.29
C HIS A 172 5.05 -11.91 10.63
N TYR A 173 5.23 -11.17 9.55
CA TYR A 173 6.52 -11.07 8.87
C TYR A 173 7.62 -10.52 9.78
N MET A 174 7.32 -9.49 10.58
CA MET A 174 8.25 -8.98 11.59
C MET A 174 8.61 -10.05 12.63
N GLY A 175 7.66 -10.92 13.01
CA GLY A 175 7.93 -12.07 13.84
C GLY A 175 8.88 -13.09 13.20
N TYR A 176 8.79 -13.26 11.89
CA TYR A 176 9.65 -14.15 11.11
C TYR A 176 11.10 -13.59 10.96
N LEU A 177 11.26 -12.26 10.95
CA LEU A 177 12.57 -11.58 10.83
C LEU A 177 13.39 -11.58 12.13
N ARG A 178 12.81 -11.93 13.27
CA ARG A 178 13.49 -12.00 14.58
C ARG A 178 14.28 -13.27 14.75
#